data_3e38c997c4fb299474bb32ae72be20b6
#
_entry.id   3e38c997c4fb299474bb32ae72be20b6
#
_cell.length_a   1.000
_cell.length_b   1.000
_cell.length_c   1.000
_cell.angle_alpha   90.00
_cell.angle_beta   90.00
_cell.angle_gamma   90.00
#
_symmetry.space_group_name_H-M   'P 1'
#
loop_
_entity.id
_entity.type
_entity.pdbx_description
1 polymer ?
#
loop_
_entity_poly.entity_id
_entity_poly.type
_entity_poly.pdbx_seq_one_letter_code
_entity_poly.pdbx_strand_id
1 'polypeptide(L)'
;MKFIKYVLLAFIVLIIFFTVLVNYNLRDRHPDFNIDISLKNNGQISTISVGFAKMPITPDITDTWNDLNGNARYEPDKGDFYNDINGNNRFDPIWIGGFHNSRPAQGVHDDLWARVMVLDDGKTQLAIVSIDAVGFIYDDAVDIRKEVKKNIGCDYTIISSTHVHQAPDLIGIWGPSYFKSGVNKQYMQYVKKQTISAISTAVKNIVPAKLKIAQDLKGAIPFVVDSRDPQELDPGIRIIQALDINTEETLGSLVSWSNHPETLWSKNLLISSDFPHFFRSSIENGVFNEDTTLAEGIGGISVFINGAVGGLMTTNPSHPIPDPFNSTLHEGATFKKTQAQGQQLGLLALRALRSKDAKEISKSIISLRAKTITIPLDNTNFLLGFILGVIDHGTIGWFNVKTEIASIQVGPISIITIPGEIYPEIVNGGVVSPIGQDYNIDPIEIPPLRSMMKGEYKFVFGLANDEIGYIIPKSEWDEVPPYLYNHHKSPYGEINSLGPEAGPIIHSSIREILEY
;
A
#
# COMPACT_ATOMS: atom_id res chain seq x y z
N MET A 1 -40.57 -28.79 31.80
CA MET A 1 -39.20 -29.31 31.95
C MET A 1 -38.53 -29.76 30.66
N LYS A 2 -39.13 -30.60 29.78
CA LYS A 2 -38.48 -31.03 28.52
C LYS A 2 -38.16 -29.88 27.59
N PHE A 3 -39.07 -28.91 27.38
CA PHE A 3 -38.85 -27.73 26.53
C PHE A 3 -37.65 -26.89 26.99
N ILE A 4 -37.53 -26.62 28.29
CA ILE A 4 -36.38 -25.85 28.86
C ILE A 4 -35.04 -26.57 28.61
N LYS A 5 -35.01 -27.93 28.69
CA LYS A 5 -33.82 -28.72 28.37
C LYS A 5 -33.40 -28.59 26.91
N TYR A 6 -34.35 -28.58 25.96
CA TYR A 6 -34.04 -28.39 24.54
C TYR A 6 -33.55 -26.97 24.24
N VAL A 7 -34.13 -25.94 24.88
CA VAL A 7 -33.66 -24.56 24.74
C VAL A 7 -32.24 -24.41 25.30
N LEU A 8 -31.98 -25.00 26.47
CA LEU A 8 -30.63 -25.00 27.08
C LEU A 8 -29.60 -25.72 26.19
N LEU A 9 -29.97 -26.88 25.65
CA LEU A 9 -29.11 -27.65 24.76
C LEU A 9 -28.82 -26.87 23.48
N ALA A 10 -29.83 -26.26 22.86
CA ALA A 10 -29.66 -25.41 21.66
C ALA A 10 -28.73 -24.22 21.94
N PHE A 11 -28.86 -23.58 23.12
CA PHE A 11 -28.00 -22.49 23.54
C PHE A 11 -26.54 -22.93 23.73
N ILE A 12 -26.32 -24.10 24.37
CA ILE A 12 -24.98 -24.67 24.52
C ILE A 12 -24.34 -24.97 23.16
N VAL A 13 -25.10 -25.60 22.26
CA VAL A 13 -24.63 -25.89 20.90
C VAL A 13 -24.25 -24.58 20.16
N LEU A 14 -25.05 -23.54 20.30
CA LEU A 14 -24.79 -22.24 19.72
C LEU A 14 -23.51 -21.58 20.28
N ILE A 15 -23.31 -21.67 21.59
CA ILE A 15 -22.08 -21.19 22.25
C ILE A 15 -20.86 -21.95 21.72
N ILE A 16 -20.94 -23.28 21.68
CA ILE A 16 -19.83 -24.11 21.16
C ILE A 16 -19.53 -23.75 19.72
N PHE A 17 -20.55 -23.64 18.85
CA PHE A 17 -20.40 -23.26 17.46
C PHE A 17 -19.72 -21.90 17.34
N PHE A 18 -20.21 -20.89 18.07
CA PHE A 18 -19.63 -19.55 18.07
C PHE A 18 -18.18 -19.55 18.57
N THR A 19 -17.88 -20.26 19.64
CA THR A 19 -16.52 -20.39 20.17
C THR A 19 -15.58 -21.03 19.14
N VAL A 20 -16.02 -22.08 18.46
CA VAL A 20 -15.24 -22.72 17.39
C VAL A 20 -15.00 -21.76 16.22
N LEU A 21 -16.03 -21.03 15.79
CA LEU A 21 -15.93 -20.04 14.73
C LEU A 21 -14.93 -18.91 15.07
N VAL A 22 -15.05 -18.34 16.28
CA VAL A 22 -14.14 -17.29 16.77
C VAL A 22 -12.70 -17.79 16.79
N ASN A 23 -12.45 -18.95 17.41
CA ASN A 23 -11.09 -19.52 17.45
C ASN A 23 -10.55 -19.85 16.06
N TYR A 24 -11.40 -20.31 15.14
CA TYR A 24 -10.99 -20.58 13.77
C TYR A 24 -10.61 -19.32 13.01
N ASN A 25 -11.42 -18.26 13.12
CA ASN A 25 -11.19 -17.01 12.40
C ASN A 25 -10.05 -16.16 13.00
N LEU A 26 -9.90 -16.18 14.33
CA LEU A 26 -8.85 -15.44 15.04
C LEU A 26 -7.52 -16.22 15.21
N ARG A 27 -7.39 -17.44 14.66
CA ARG A 27 -6.14 -18.20 14.81
C ARG A 27 -4.97 -17.51 14.10
N ASP A 28 -3.78 -17.61 14.65
CA ASP A 28 -2.53 -17.34 13.91
C ASP A 28 -2.43 -18.33 12.75
N ARG A 29 -2.39 -17.84 11.52
CA ARG A 29 -2.31 -18.66 10.31
C ARG A 29 -0.89 -19.10 10.01
N HIS A 30 0.09 -18.39 10.57
CA HIS A 30 1.51 -18.65 10.36
C HIS A 30 2.29 -18.66 11.67
N PRO A 31 1.96 -19.59 12.64
CA PRO A 31 2.59 -19.61 13.96
C PRO A 31 4.11 -19.80 13.92
N ASP A 32 4.61 -20.50 12.89
CA ASP A 32 6.03 -20.78 12.72
C ASP A 32 6.75 -19.70 11.88
N PHE A 33 6.05 -18.65 11.43
CA PHE A 33 6.63 -17.58 10.65
C PHE A 33 6.89 -16.37 11.53
N ASN A 34 8.11 -16.26 12.01
CA ASN A 34 8.62 -15.10 12.74
C ASN A 34 9.95 -14.71 12.12
N ILE A 35 10.08 -13.45 11.76
CA ILE A 35 11.31 -12.89 11.18
C ILE A 35 12.06 -12.13 12.27
N ASP A 36 13.33 -12.43 12.37
CA ASP A 36 14.35 -11.67 13.08
C ASP A 36 15.65 -11.81 12.28
N ILE A 37 15.70 -11.08 11.15
CA ILE A 37 16.80 -11.17 10.19
C ILE A 37 17.76 -10.01 10.42
N SER A 38 19.06 -10.31 10.44
CA SER A 38 20.14 -9.33 10.41
C SER A 38 21.18 -9.79 9.40
N LEU A 39 21.09 -9.24 8.19
CA LEU A 39 22.09 -9.47 7.15
C LEU A 39 23.01 -8.25 7.11
N LYS A 40 24.18 -8.37 7.76
CA LYS A 40 25.27 -7.41 7.65
C LYS A 40 26.38 -8.04 6.81
N ASN A 41 26.62 -7.49 5.66
CA ASN A 41 27.77 -7.89 4.87
C ASN A 41 29.03 -7.30 5.48
N ASN A 42 30.00 -8.13 5.86
CA ASN A 42 31.24 -7.75 6.57
C ASN A 42 32.26 -7.02 5.68
N GLY A 43 31.79 -6.03 4.91
CA GLY A 43 32.65 -4.99 4.35
C GLY A 43 33.16 -5.21 2.93
N GLN A 44 32.88 -6.32 2.25
CA GLN A 44 33.30 -6.48 0.86
C GLN A 44 32.25 -5.88 -0.09
N ILE A 45 32.53 -4.69 -0.62
CA ILE A 45 31.72 -4.03 -1.63
C ILE A 45 31.76 -4.85 -2.93
N SER A 46 30.60 -5.16 -3.49
CA SER A 46 30.44 -5.91 -4.75
C SER A 46 29.66 -5.11 -5.79
N THR A 47 29.70 -5.56 -7.02
CA THR A 47 28.85 -5.03 -8.09
C THR A 47 27.39 -5.33 -7.76
N ILE A 48 26.54 -4.31 -7.86
CA ILE A 48 25.09 -4.48 -7.74
C ILE A 48 24.56 -5.04 -9.05
N SER A 49 23.69 -6.03 -8.94
CA SER A 49 22.93 -6.58 -10.06
C SER A 49 21.45 -6.33 -9.84
N VAL A 50 20.71 -6.07 -10.90
CA VAL A 50 19.28 -5.72 -10.81
C VAL A 50 18.47 -6.47 -11.86
N GLY A 51 17.28 -6.91 -11.48
CA GLY A 51 16.32 -7.49 -12.42
C GLY A 51 14.94 -6.89 -12.22
N PHE A 52 14.20 -6.75 -13.32
CA PHE A 52 12.83 -6.24 -13.32
C PHE A 52 11.89 -7.19 -14.03
N ALA A 53 10.64 -7.21 -13.57
CA ALA A 53 9.53 -7.83 -14.26
C ALA A 53 8.19 -7.20 -13.84
N LYS A 54 7.16 -7.42 -14.68
CA LYS A 54 5.77 -7.10 -14.35
C LYS A 54 4.86 -8.21 -14.85
N MET A 55 3.81 -8.50 -14.11
CA MET A 55 2.74 -9.43 -14.51
C MET A 55 1.38 -8.76 -14.31
N PRO A 56 0.44 -8.92 -15.25
CA PRO A 56 -0.90 -8.37 -15.08
C PRO A 56 -1.64 -9.11 -13.97
N ILE A 57 -2.38 -8.33 -13.16
CA ILE A 57 -3.30 -8.82 -12.14
C ILE A 57 -4.71 -8.30 -12.36
N THR A 58 -5.00 -7.75 -13.53
CA THR A 58 -6.33 -7.26 -13.90
C THR A 58 -7.33 -8.42 -13.81
N PRO A 59 -8.48 -8.23 -13.12
CA PRO A 59 -9.49 -9.27 -13.03
C PRO A 59 -10.30 -9.41 -14.33
N ASP A 60 -10.80 -10.59 -14.59
CA ASP A 60 -11.88 -10.76 -15.54
C ASP A 60 -13.19 -10.24 -14.94
N ILE A 61 -13.90 -9.37 -15.65
CA ILE A 61 -15.23 -8.91 -15.24
C ILE A 61 -16.26 -9.91 -15.76
N THR A 62 -16.71 -10.77 -14.86
CA THR A 62 -17.61 -11.89 -15.18
C THR A 62 -19.06 -11.45 -15.34
N ASP A 63 -19.49 -10.43 -14.58
CA ASP A 63 -20.80 -9.83 -14.65
C ASP A 63 -20.72 -8.32 -14.54
N THR A 64 -21.64 -7.63 -15.18
CA THR A 64 -21.84 -6.19 -15.05
C THR A 64 -23.18 -5.87 -14.41
N TRP A 65 -23.47 -4.61 -14.18
CA TRP A 65 -24.71 -4.17 -13.57
C TRP A 65 -25.09 -2.77 -14.03
N ASN A 66 -26.35 -2.36 -13.77
CA ASN A 66 -26.86 -1.04 -14.12
C ASN A 66 -27.13 -0.23 -12.85
N ASP A 67 -26.41 0.87 -12.67
CA ASP A 67 -26.57 1.86 -11.61
C ASP A 67 -27.65 2.87 -12.05
N LEU A 68 -28.91 2.65 -11.64
CA LEU A 68 -30.04 3.47 -12.10
C LEU A 68 -30.11 4.84 -11.43
N ASN A 69 -29.53 4.98 -10.22
CA ASN A 69 -29.59 6.22 -9.46
C ASN A 69 -28.25 6.99 -9.45
N GLY A 70 -27.19 6.46 -10.06
CA GLY A 70 -25.87 7.08 -10.19
C GLY A 70 -25.11 7.23 -8.87
N ASN A 71 -25.38 6.34 -7.89
CA ASN A 71 -24.74 6.42 -6.58
C ASN A 71 -23.54 5.47 -6.41
N ALA A 72 -23.23 4.67 -7.44
CA ALA A 72 -22.17 3.67 -7.49
C ALA A 72 -22.32 2.56 -6.42
N ARG A 73 -23.56 2.25 -6.03
CA ARG A 73 -23.90 1.15 -5.10
C ARG A 73 -24.91 0.23 -5.76
N TYR A 74 -24.63 -1.06 -5.75
CA TYR A 74 -25.58 -2.06 -6.24
C TYR A 74 -26.67 -2.29 -5.19
N GLU A 75 -27.88 -1.81 -5.50
CA GLU A 75 -29.05 -1.82 -4.63
C GLU A 75 -30.27 -2.43 -5.37
N PRO A 76 -30.36 -3.76 -5.47
CA PRO A 76 -31.42 -4.41 -6.26
C PRO A 76 -32.83 -4.11 -5.73
N ASP A 77 -32.99 -3.82 -4.45
CA ASP A 77 -34.22 -3.35 -3.83
C ASP A 77 -34.65 -1.94 -4.28
N LYS A 78 -33.73 -1.16 -4.87
CA LYS A 78 -33.99 0.15 -5.49
C LYS A 78 -34.08 0.10 -7.02
N GLY A 79 -34.01 -1.09 -7.58
CA GLY A 79 -34.24 -1.32 -9.02
C GLY A 79 -32.99 -1.65 -9.82
N ASP A 80 -31.78 -1.58 -9.22
CA ASP A 80 -30.56 -1.99 -9.92
C ASP A 80 -30.62 -3.47 -10.30
N PHE A 81 -30.07 -3.82 -11.44
CA PHE A 81 -30.02 -5.19 -11.92
C PHE A 81 -28.67 -5.53 -12.53
N TYR A 82 -28.31 -6.79 -12.45
CA TYR A 82 -27.07 -7.29 -13.04
C TYR A 82 -27.30 -7.91 -14.41
N ASN A 83 -26.26 -7.94 -15.22
CA ASN A 83 -26.19 -8.62 -16.49
C ASN A 83 -25.34 -9.88 -16.30
N ASP A 84 -25.97 -11.04 -16.34
CA ASP A 84 -25.33 -12.36 -16.24
C ASP A 84 -24.58 -12.67 -17.54
N ILE A 85 -23.30 -12.29 -17.61
CA ILE A 85 -22.48 -12.47 -18.82
C ILE A 85 -21.98 -13.91 -18.92
N ASN A 86 -21.73 -14.55 -17.78
CA ASN A 86 -21.21 -15.92 -17.74
C ASN A 86 -22.32 -16.99 -17.82
N GLY A 87 -23.60 -16.61 -17.75
CA GLY A 87 -24.77 -17.49 -17.95
C GLY A 87 -25.03 -18.47 -16.81
N ASN A 88 -24.56 -18.18 -15.58
CA ASN A 88 -24.70 -19.10 -14.44
C ASN A 88 -25.90 -18.79 -13.53
N ASN A 89 -26.71 -17.77 -13.86
CA ASN A 89 -27.89 -17.30 -13.12
C ASN A 89 -27.56 -16.78 -11.69
N ARG A 90 -26.36 -16.25 -11.48
CA ARG A 90 -25.94 -15.62 -10.22
C ARG A 90 -25.18 -14.34 -10.55
N PHE A 91 -25.18 -13.40 -9.62
CA PHE A 91 -24.35 -12.22 -9.70
C PHE A 91 -22.98 -12.52 -9.09
N ASP A 92 -21.94 -12.52 -9.93
CA ASP A 92 -20.53 -12.77 -9.56
C ASP A 92 -19.70 -11.49 -9.75
N PRO A 93 -19.91 -10.46 -8.93
CA PRO A 93 -19.23 -9.17 -9.07
C PRO A 93 -17.78 -9.21 -8.62
N ILE A 94 -16.98 -8.32 -9.21
CA ILE A 94 -15.71 -7.89 -8.65
C ILE A 94 -15.98 -6.62 -7.83
N TRP A 95 -15.83 -6.72 -6.50
CA TRP A 95 -16.01 -5.59 -5.59
C TRP A 95 -14.79 -4.68 -5.60
N ILE A 96 -14.98 -3.38 -5.83
CA ILE A 96 -13.90 -2.39 -5.82
C ILE A 96 -13.66 -1.92 -4.38
N GLY A 97 -12.40 -1.99 -3.90
CA GLY A 97 -11.98 -1.48 -2.59
C GLY A 97 -11.90 0.04 -2.51
N GLY A 98 -11.86 0.59 -1.31
CA GLY A 98 -11.41 1.95 -1.04
C GLY A 98 -12.42 2.97 -0.56
N PHE A 99 -13.73 2.90 -0.83
CA PHE A 99 -14.69 3.93 -0.38
C PHE A 99 -15.87 3.36 0.40
N HIS A 100 -16.76 2.66 -0.27
CA HIS A 100 -17.99 2.15 0.35
C HIS A 100 -18.33 0.75 -0.14
N ASN A 101 -19.09 0.03 0.66
CA ASN A 101 -19.59 -1.30 0.30
C ASN A 101 -20.52 -1.25 -0.92
N SER A 102 -20.77 -2.41 -1.51
CA SER A 102 -21.65 -2.61 -2.65
C SER A 102 -21.25 -1.82 -3.90
N ARG A 103 -19.95 -1.70 -4.17
CA ARG A 103 -19.40 -1.04 -5.37
C ARG A 103 -18.81 -2.08 -6.34
N PRO A 104 -19.60 -2.76 -7.18
CA PRO A 104 -19.09 -3.72 -8.14
C PRO A 104 -18.54 -3.03 -9.39
N ALA A 105 -17.46 -3.57 -9.94
CA ALA A 105 -16.86 -3.08 -11.18
C ALA A 105 -17.80 -3.30 -12.38
N GLN A 106 -17.79 -2.34 -13.32
CA GLN A 106 -18.52 -2.42 -14.60
C GLN A 106 -17.59 -2.67 -15.79
N GLY A 107 -16.28 -2.56 -15.61
CA GLY A 107 -15.30 -2.73 -16.67
C GLY A 107 -13.89 -2.39 -16.20
N VAL A 108 -12.97 -2.35 -17.15
CA VAL A 108 -11.55 -2.04 -16.95
C VAL A 108 -11.18 -0.84 -17.84
N HIS A 109 -10.53 0.16 -17.26
CA HIS A 109 -9.95 1.27 -18.00
C HIS A 109 -8.48 1.02 -18.34
N ASP A 110 -7.70 0.57 -17.36
CA ASP A 110 -6.29 0.23 -17.52
C ASP A 110 -5.91 -0.96 -16.61
N ASP A 111 -4.82 -1.64 -16.99
CA ASP A 111 -4.39 -2.84 -16.30
C ASP A 111 -3.85 -2.58 -14.91
N LEU A 112 -4.16 -3.49 -14.00
CA LEU A 112 -3.53 -3.63 -12.70
C LEU A 112 -2.30 -4.56 -12.80
N TRP A 113 -1.27 -4.28 -12.01
CA TRP A 113 0.02 -4.95 -12.12
C TRP A 113 0.58 -5.41 -10.78
N ALA A 114 1.29 -6.55 -10.79
CA ALA A 114 2.35 -6.86 -9.85
C ALA A 114 3.69 -6.52 -10.54
N ARG A 115 4.42 -5.53 -10.02
CA ARG A 115 5.69 -5.04 -10.57
C ARG A 115 6.82 -5.29 -9.57
N VAL A 116 7.97 -5.72 -10.05
CA VAL A 116 9.07 -6.20 -9.22
C VAL A 116 10.38 -5.59 -9.64
N MET A 117 11.16 -5.14 -8.65
CA MET A 117 12.60 -4.88 -8.73
C MET A 117 13.32 -5.87 -7.81
N VAL A 118 14.32 -6.57 -8.32
CA VAL A 118 15.22 -7.40 -7.51
C VAL A 118 16.59 -6.75 -7.46
N LEU A 119 17.13 -6.61 -6.26
CA LEU A 119 18.51 -6.15 -6.01
C LEU A 119 19.34 -7.32 -5.50
N ASP A 120 20.56 -7.46 -6.01
CA ASP A 120 21.50 -8.52 -5.64
C ASP A 120 22.92 -7.97 -5.56
N ASP A 121 23.61 -8.17 -4.43
CA ASP A 121 25.02 -7.82 -4.24
C ASP A 121 25.95 -9.03 -4.28
N GLY A 122 25.44 -10.18 -4.76
CA GLY A 122 26.13 -11.46 -4.81
C GLY A 122 26.14 -12.24 -3.48
N LYS A 123 25.55 -11.68 -2.42
CA LYS A 123 25.37 -12.33 -1.11
C LYS A 123 23.96 -12.20 -0.56
N THR A 124 23.32 -11.09 -0.83
CA THR A 124 21.96 -10.78 -0.39
C THR A 124 21.10 -10.47 -1.61
N GLN A 125 20.03 -11.20 -1.78
CA GLN A 125 19.05 -11.00 -2.84
C GLN A 125 17.73 -10.49 -2.23
N LEU A 126 17.35 -9.27 -2.60
CA LEU A 126 16.17 -8.55 -2.12
C LEU A 126 15.16 -8.37 -3.25
N ALA A 127 13.95 -8.87 -3.10
CA ALA A 127 12.83 -8.58 -4.00
C ALA A 127 11.95 -7.46 -3.41
N ILE A 128 11.67 -6.42 -4.20
CA ILE A 128 10.76 -5.32 -3.89
C ILE A 128 9.60 -5.41 -4.87
N VAL A 129 8.41 -5.66 -4.35
CA VAL A 129 7.19 -5.88 -5.11
C VAL A 129 6.21 -4.75 -4.84
N SER A 130 5.59 -4.25 -5.91
CA SER A 130 4.46 -3.33 -5.89
C SER A 130 3.24 -4.03 -6.48
N ILE A 131 2.12 -4.05 -5.74
CA ILE A 131 0.85 -4.62 -6.17
C ILE A 131 -0.17 -3.49 -6.30
N ASP A 132 -0.86 -3.38 -7.45
CA ASP A 132 -1.96 -2.43 -7.64
C ASP A 132 -3.20 -2.93 -6.89
N ALA A 133 -3.28 -2.58 -5.61
CA ALA A 133 -4.35 -2.92 -4.69
C ALA A 133 -4.48 -1.83 -3.63
N VAL A 134 -5.62 -1.76 -2.95
CA VAL A 134 -5.82 -0.83 -1.82
C VAL A 134 -4.96 -1.24 -0.62
N GLY A 135 -4.81 -2.54 -0.39
CA GLY A 135 -3.98 -3.13 0.66
C GLY A 135 -3.76 -4.61 0.40
N PHE A 136 -2.77 -5.19 1.08
CA PHE A 136 -2.45 -6.61 0.98
C PHE A 136 -2.05 -7.14 2.37
N ILE A 137 -2.86 -8.05 2.90
CA ILE A 137 -2.78 -8.49 4.30
C ILE A 137 -1.52 -9.34 4.56
N TYR A 138 -0.99 -9.26 5.78
CA TYR A 138 0.20 -9.98 6.25
C TYR A 138 0.19 -11.47 5.92
N ASP A 139 -0.91 -12.17 6.22
CA ASP A 139 -1.00 -13.61 6.00
C ASP A 139 -0.87 -13.98 4.51
N ASP A 140 -1.44 -13.19 3.62
CA ASP A 140 -1.32 -13.36 2.17
C ASP A 140 0.09 -13.03 1.66
N ALA A 141 0.74 -12.01 2.25
CA ALA A 141 2.13 -11.69 1.98
C ALA A 141 3.07 -12.81 2.43
N VAL A 142 2.83 -13.40 3.60
CA VAL A 142 3.60 -14.54 4.12
C VAL A 142 3.46 -15.77 3.23
N ASP A 143 2.28 -16.04 2.68
CA ASP A 143 2.08 -17.13 1.72
C ASP A 143 2.98 -16.99 0.49
N ILE A 144 3.02 -15.80 -0.12
CA ILE A 144 3.90 -15.51 -1.25
C ILE A 144 5.37 -15.67 -0.85
N ARG A 145 5.77 -15.12 0.29
CA ARG A 145 7.16 -15.12 0.77
C ARG A 145 7.68 -16.51 1.08
N LYS A 146 6.85 -17.38 1.65
CA LYS A 146 7.17 -18.79 1.88
C LYS A 146 7.45 -19.51 0.56
N GLU A 147 6.60 -19.29 -0.44
CA GLU A 147 6.75 -19.90 -1.76
C GLU A 147 7.99 -19.35 -2.49
N VAL A 148 8.23 -18.04 -2.44
CA VAL A 148 9.42 -17.39 -3.00
C VAL A 148 10.70 -17.91 -2.33
N LYS A 149 10.75 -18.00 -1.00
CA LYS A 149 11.91 -18.53 -0.28
C LYS A 149 12.21 -19.96 -0.66
N LYS A 150 11.18 -20.79 -0.80
CA LYS A 150 11.30 -22.22 -1.13
C LYS A 150 11.76 -22.46 -2.57
N ASN A 151 11.20 -21.74 -3.55
CA ASN A 151 11.33 -22.08 -4.96
C ASN A 151 12.21 -21.13 -5.77
N ILE A 152 12.46 -19.92 -5.27
CA ILE A 152 13.23 -18.88 -5.97
C ILE A 152 14.51 -18.56 -5.19
N GLY A 153 14.44 -18.48 -3.87
CA GLY A 153 15.60 -18.35 -3.01
C GLY A 153 15.95 -16.92 -2.57
N CYS A 154 15.10 -15.90 -2.83
CA CYS A 154 15.33 -14.55 -2.31
C CYS A 154 15.49 -14.56 -0.78
N ASP A 155 16.46 -13.80 -0.27
CA ASP A 155 16.72 -13.70 1.16
C ASP A 155 15.62 -12.94 1.88
N TYR A 156 15.09 -11.90 1.23
CA TYR A 156 13.98 -11.13 1.73
C TYR A 156 13.09 -10.62 0.59
N THR A 157 11.79 -10.54 0.84
CA THR A 157 10.81 -10.03 -0.12
C THR A 157 9.94 -9.00 0.59
N ILE A 158 9.87 -7.79 0.04
CA ILE A 158 8.96 -6.73 0.42
C ILE A 158 7.78 -6.78 -0.55
N ILE A 159 6.55 -6.78 -0.04
CA ILE A 159 5.33 -6.69 -0.83
C ILE A 159 4.59 -5.44 -0.36
N SER A 160 4.50 -4.42 -1.20
CA SER A 160 3.84 -3.16 -0.91
C SER A 160 2.67 -2.94 -1.85
N SER A 161 1.55 -2.46 -1.33
CA SER A 161 0.41 -2.06 -2.13
C SER A 161 0.56 -0.62 -2.61
N THR A 162 0.06 -0.33 -3.81
CA THR A 162 0.00 1.06 -4.30
C THR A 162 -1.05 1.91 -3.60
N HIS A 163 -1.95 1.28 -2.86
CA HIS A 163 -3.10 1.88 -2.20
C HIS A 163 -4.16 2.42 -3.17
N VAL A 164 -4.27 1.85 -4.35
CA VAL A 164 -5.24 2.29 -5.36
C VAL A 164 -6.67 1.92 -4.95
N HIS A 165 -7.56 2.93 -4.97
CA HIS A 165 -8.98 2.80 -4.60
C HIS A 165 -9.89 2.43 -5.80
N GLN A 166 -9.31 1.90 -6.88
CA GLN A 166 -10.01 1.47 -8.09
C GLN A 166 -9.65 0.02 -8.49
N ALA A 167 -9.10 -0.75 -7.54
CA ALA A 167 -8.76 -2.17 -7.69
C ALA A 167 -9.74 -3.06 -6.93
N PRO A 168 -9.77 -4.38 -7.21
CA PRO A 168 -10.57 -5.32 -6.44
C PRO A 168 -10.21 -5.32 -4.95
N ASP A 169 -11.23 -5.54 -4.11
CA ASP A 169 -11.04 -5.70 -2.67
C ASP A 169 -10.20 -6.95 -2.36
N LEU A 170 -9.03 -6.76 -1.75
CA LEU A 170 -8.13 -7.81 -1.26
C LEU A 170 -8.02 -7.84 0.27
N ILE A 171 -8.72 -6.93 0.97
CA ILE A 171 -8.77 -6.87 2.44
C ILE A 171 -10.05 -7.52 2.97
N GLY A 172 -11.21 -7.23 2.32
CA GLY A 172 -12.50 -7.82 2.64
C GLY A 172 -13.59 -6.84 3.07
N ILE A 173 -13.22 -5.60 3.43
CA ILE A 173 -14.18 -4.65 4.03
C ILE A 173 -15.10 -3.94 3.03
N TRP A 174 -14.88 -4.10 1.73
CA TRP A 174 -15.69 -3.46 0.67
C TRP A 174 -16.60 -4.41 -0.11
N GLY A 175 -17.07 -5.46 0.54
CA GLY A 175 -18.02 -6.43 -0.03
C GLY A 175 -19.46 -5.91 -0.17
N PRO A 176 -20.42 -6.82 -0.39
CA PRO A 176 -21.82 -6.45 -0.56
C PRO A 176 -22.47 -5.87 0.72
N SER A 177 -21.83 -6.03 1.87
CA SER A 177 -22.24 -5.47 3.16
C SER A 177 -21.10 -5.48 4.16
N TYR A 178 -21.25 -4.80 5.29
CA TYR A 178 -20.27 -4.81 6.40
C TYR A 178 -20.03 -6.20 7.04
N PHE A 179 -20.91 -7.18 6.75
CA PHE A 179 -20.84 -8.53 7.33
C PHE A 179 -20.39 -9.60 6.33
N LYS A 180 -20.05 -9.20 5.11
CA LYS A 180 -19.65 -10.13 4.05
C LYS A 180 -18.46 -9.60 3.29
N SER A 181 -17.38 -10.41 3.31
CA SER A 181 -16.13 -10.08 2.62
C SER A 181 -16.33 -9.79 1.13
N GLY A 182 -15.60 -8.78 0.63
CA GLY A 182 -15.52 -8.46 -0.79
C GLY A 182 -14.46 -9.24 -1.54
N VAL A 183 -13.60 -9.98 -0.83
CA VAL A 183 -12.51 -10.74 -1.44
C VAL A 183 -13.05 -11.88 -2.32
N ASN A 184 -12.74 -11.82 -3.61
CA ASN A 184 -12.87 -12.97 -4.51
C ASN A 184 -11.67 -13.89 -4.33
N LYS A 185 -11.88 -15.07 -3.73
CA LYS A 185 -10.80 -16.03 -3.41
C LYS A 185 -10.04 -16.53 -4.64
N GLN A 186 -10.70 -16.68 -5.79
CA GLN A 186 -10.04 -17.11 -7.02
C GLN A 186 -9.12 -16.01 -7.55
N TYR A 187 -9.60 -14.77 -7.50
CA TYR A 187 -8.80 -13.61 -7.86
C TYR A 187 -7.62 -13.42 -6.91
N MET A 188 -7.79 -13.56 -5.60
CA MET A 188 -6.68 -13.55 -4.63
C MET A 188 -5.60 -14.57 -4.99
N GLN A 189 -5.97 -15.82 -5.31
CA GLN A 189 -5.01 -16.84 -5.73
C GLN A 189 -4.32 -16.48 -7.05
N TYR A 190 -5.05 -15.86 -7.98
CA TYR A 190 -4.48 -15.36 -9.22
C TYR A 190 -3.42 -14.27 -8.95
N VAL A 191 -3.73 -13.28 -8.10
CA VAL A 191 -2.79 -12.22 -7.69
C VAL A 191 -1.53 -12.81 -7.06
N LYS A 192 -1.67 -13.74 -6.10
CA LYS A 192 -0.52 -14.43 -5.48
C LYS A 192 0.35 -15.13 -6.53
N LYS A 193 -0.25 -15.89 -7.44
CA LYS A 193 0.45 -16.62 -8.51
C LYS A 193 1.19 -15.65 -9.46
N GLN A 194 0.55 -14.57 -9.89
CA GLN A 194 1.16 -13.58 -10.77
C GLN A 194 2.31 -12.84 -10.07
N THR A 195 2.17 -12.53 -8.80
CA THR A 195 3.24 -11.93 -7.99
C THR A 195 4.46 -12.84 -7.90
N ILE A 196 4.28 -14.13 -7.59
CA ILE A 196 5.38 -15.11 -7.56
C ILE A 196 6.02 -15.24 -8.94
N SER A 197 5.22 -15.27 -10.02
CA SER A 197 5.72 -15.32 -11.40
C SER A 197 6.55 -14.08 -11.76
N ALA A 198 6.10 -12.89 -11.33
CA ALA A 198 6.84 -11.64 -11.53
C ALA A 198 8.20 -11.68 -10.82
N ILE A 199 8.23 -12.12 -9.55
CA ILE A 199 9.49 -12.27 -8.78
C ILE A 199 10.43 -13.27 -9.49
N SER A 200 9.92 -14.44 -9.87
CA SER A 200 10.72 -15.44 -10.57
C SER A 200 11.30 -14.92 -11.88
N THR A 201 10.53 -14.15 -12.63
CA THR A 201 10.98 -13.54 -13.89
C THR A 201 12.02 -12.45 -13.62
N ALA A 202 11.81 -11.59 -12.63
CA ALA A 202 12.77 -10.55 -12.26
C ALA A 202 14.12 -11.14 -11.81
N VAL A 203 14.10 -12.23 -11.04
CA VAL A 203 15.33 -12.96 -10.63
C VAL A 203 16.08 -13.54 -11.83
N LYS A 204 15.37 -14.06 -12.83
CA LYS A 204 16.00 -14.57 -14.07
C LYS A 204 16.59 -13.46 -14.95
N ASN A 205 16.07 -12.25 -14.82
CA ASN A 205 16.50 -11.08 -15.59
C ASN A 205 17.60 -10.27 -14.87
N ILE A 206 18.19 -10.78 -13.78
CA ILE A 206 19.24 -10.08 -13.04
C ILE A 206 20.48 -9.94 -13.92
N VAL A 207 20.96 -8.70 -14.05
CA VAL A 207 22.22 -8.36 -14.73
C VAL A 207 22.99 -7.33 -13.92
N PRO A 208 24.33 -7.23 -14.05
CA PRO A 208 25.13 -6.18 -13.42
C PRO A 208 24.63 -4.79 -13.83
N ALA A 209 24.45 -3.92 -12.84
CA ALA A 209 23.81 -2.65 -13.07
C ALA A 209 24.51 -1.48 -12.34
N LYS A 210 24.27 -0.29 -12.85
CA LYS A 210 24.55 0.99 -12.22
C LYS A 210 23.22 1.59 -11.76
N LEU A 211 23.14 2.03 -10.50
CA LEU A 211 21.99 2.74 -9.96
C LEU A 211 22.23 4.25 -10.05
N LYS A 212 21.31 4.95 -10.70
CA LYS A 212 21.24 6.41 -10.69
C LYS A 212 20.10 6.84 -9.79
N ILE A 213 20.41 7.65 -8.77
CA ILE A 213 19.50 7.98 -7.67
C ILE A 213 19.28 9.48 -7.66
N ALA A 214 18.01 9.88 -7.57
CA ALA A 214 17.62 11.27 -7.53
C ALA A 214 16.39 11.50 -6.64
N GLN A 215 16.14 12.76 -6.30
CA GLN A 215 14.96 13.15 -5.53
C GLN A 215 14.53 14.58 -5.86
N ASP A 216 13.22 14.83 -5.79
CA ASP A 216 12.61 16.17 -5.73
C ASP A 216 11.72 16.22 -4.49
N LEU A 217 12.17 16.94 -3.46
CA LEU A 217 11.51 16.93 -2.15
C LEU A 217 10.35 17.92 -2.02
N LYS A 218 10.16 18.81 -2.99
CA LYS A 218 9.20 19.92 -2.88
C LYS A 218 8.33 20.13 -4.10
N GLY A 219 8.77 19.70 -5.28
CA GLY A 219 8.08 19.98 -6.55
C GLY A 219 6.65 19.44 -6.61
N ALA A 220 6.35 18.37 -5.85
CA ALA A 220 5.02 17.76 -5.84
C ALA A 220 4.06 18.32 -4.77
N ILE A 221 4.46 19.31 -3.97
CA ILE A 221 3.55 19.99 -3.00
C ILE A 221 2.23 20.43 -3.64
N PRO A 222 2.20 21.03 -4.85
CA PRO A 222 0.94 21.48 -5.46
C PRO A 222 -0.03 20.35 -5.86
N PHE A 223 0.39 19.08 -5.81
CA PHE A 223 -0.37 17.94 -6.33
C PHE A 223 -0.98 17.06 -5.24
N VAL A 224 -0.88 17.46 -3.98
CA VAL A 224 -1.41 16.73 -2.82
C VAL A 224 -1.91 17.70 -1.77
N VAL A 225 -2.93 17.32 -1.04
CA VAL A 225 -3.41 18.00 0.16
C VAL A 225 -3.54 16.99 1.28
N ASP A 226 -3.34 17.43 2.51
CA ASP A 226 -3.78 16.71 3.69
C ASP A 226 -5.16 17.24 4.09
N SER A 227 -6.14 16.37 4.25
CA SER A 227 -7.50 16.74 4.64
C SER A 227 -7.76 16.56 6.14
N ARG A 228 -6.73 16.27 6.93
CA ARG A 228 -6.75 16.13 8.39
C ARG A 228 -6.04 17.32 9.08
N ASP A 229 -6.47 17.61 10.29
CA ASP A 229 -5.74 18.56 11.18
C ASP A 229 -4.95 17.77 12.25
N PRO A 230 -3.69 18.18 12.55
CA PRO A 230 -2.88 19.20 11.86
C PRO A 230 -2.44 18.72 10.48
N GLN A 231 -2.34 19.61 9.51
CA GLN A 231 -1.96 19.26 8.14
C GLN A 231 -0.44 19.08 8.04
N GLU A 232 -0.03 17.87 7.65
CA GLU A 232 1.37 17.53 7.41
C GLU A 232 1.52 16.75 6.10
N LEU A 233 2.59 17.00 5.36
CA LEU A 233 2.80 16.41 4.04
C LEU A 233 4.11 15.62 3.94
N ASP A 234 4.11 14.57 3.11
CA ASP A 234 5.32 13.92 2.59
C ASP A 234 5.38 14.03 1.05
N PRO A 235 5.65 15.23 0.49
CA PRO A 235 5.55 15.49 -0.94
C PRO A 235 6.75 15.00 -1.74
N GLY A 236 7.77 14.48 -1.09
CA GLY A 236 9.05 14.16 -1.72
C GLY A 236 8.98 12.98 -2.68
N ILE A 237 9.27 13.23 -3.96
CA ILE A 237 9.53 12.18 -4.96
C ILE A 237 10.95 11.69 -4.81
N ARG A 238 11.16 10.37 -4.75
CA ARG A 238 12.47 9.71 -4.78
C ARG A 238 12.47 8.66 -5.86
N ILE A 239 13.54 8.62 -6.66
CA ILE A 239 13.64 7.70 -7.80
C ILE A 239 15.03 7.06 -7.89
N ILE A 240 15.02 5.77 -8.21
CA ILE A 240 16.20 4.96 -8.56
C ILE A 240 16.00 4.47 -9.99
N GLN A 241 16.89 4.81 -10.90
CA GLN A 241 16.99 4.23 -12.23
C GLN A 241 18.11 3.18 -12.22
N ALA A 242 17.84 1.99 -12.70
CA ALA A 242 18.86 0.95 -12.91
C ALA A 242 19.24 0.90 -14.39
N LEU A 243 20.52 1.02 -14.68
CA LEU A 243 21.11 0.97 -15.99
C LEU A 243 21.97 -0.29 -16.12
N ASP A 244 21.86 -1.03 -17.21
CA ASP A 244 22.81 -2.10 -17.51
C ASP A 244 24.23 -1.52 -17.56
N ILE A 245 25.16 -2.15 -16.86
CA ILE A 245 26.51 -1.60 -16.70
C ILE A 245 27.31 -1.59 -18.02
N ASN A 246 26.94 -2.41 -18.98
CA ASN A 246 27.65 -2.56 -20.25
C ASN A 246 27.01 -1.76 -21.39
N THR A 247 25.67 -1.77 -21.47
CA THR A 247 24.94 -1.11 -22.58
C THR A 247 24.46 0.29 -22.23
N GLU A 248 24.43 0.64 -20.94
CA GLU A 248 23.84 1.88 -20.40
C GLU A 248 22.31 1.99 -20.67
N GLU A 249 21.68 0.94 -21.14
CA GLU A 249 20.23 0.88 -21.33
C GLU A 249 19.52 0.80 -19.98
N THR A 250 18.36 1.44 -19.88
CA THR A 250 17.54 1.38 -18.66
C THR A 250 16.87 0.02 -18.53
N LEU A 251 17.18 -0.70 -17.44
CA LEU A 251 16.50 -1.93 -17.06
C LEU A 251 15.14 -1.64 -16.46
N GLY A 252 15.06 -0.59 -15.64
CA GLY A 252 13.85 -0.14 -14.98
C GLY A 252 14.13 0.93 -13.94
N SER A 253 13.08 1.30 -13.22
CA SER A 253 13.16 2.28 -12.12
C SER A 253 12.27 1.88 -10.94
N LEU A 254 12.62 2.39 -9.76
CA LEU A 254 11.75 2.40 -8.59
C LEU A 254 11.51 3.84 -8.21
N VAL A 255 10.24 4.23 -8.10
CA VAL A 255 9.85 5.59 -7.71
C VAL A 255 8.90 5.53 -6.52
N SER A 256 9.08 6.44 -5.55
CA SER A 256 8.20 6.58 -4.39
C SER A 256 7.69 8.00 -4.26
N TRP A 257 6.39 8.11 -3.95
CA TRP A 257 5.68 9.33 -3.59
C TRP A 257 4.49 9.00 -2.72
N SER A 258 4.11 9.90 -1.82
CA SER A 258 3.09 9.65 -0.80
C SER A 258 1.79 10.35 -1.16
N ASN A 259 0.76 9.59 -1.53
CA ASN A 259 -0.60 10.08 -1.78
C ASN A 259 -1.57 8.92 -1.98
N HIS A 260 -2.82 9.06 -1.55
CA HIS A 260 -3.88 8.12 -1.88
C HIS A 260 -4.17 8.12 -3.40
N PRO A 261 -4.01 7.01 -4.10
CA PRO A 261 -4.44 6.89 -5.51
C PRO A 261 -5.96 6.74 -5.60
N GLU A 262 -6.65 7.86 -5.45
CA GLU A 262 -8.11 7.96 -5.42
C GLU A 262 -8.63 9.16 -6.23
N THR A 263 -7.84 9.63 -7.21
CA THR A 263 -8.18 10.78 -8.06
C THR A 263 -9.52 10.60 -8.77
N LEU A 264 -9.89 9.35 -9.09
CA LEU A 264 -11.16 8.96 -9.70
C LEU A 264 -12.33 8.91 -8.71
N TRP A 265 -12.06 8.96 -7.41
CA TRP A 265 -13.02 9.04 -6.32
C TRP A 265 -14.07 7.93 -6.29
N SER A 266 -15.07 8.08 -5.43
CA SER A 266 -16.02 7.04 -5.02
C SER A 266 -17.05 6.60 -6.08
N LYS A 267 -17.26 7.39 -7.14
CA LYS A 267 -18.26 7.08 -8.17
C LYS A 267 -17.72 6.39 -9.42
N ASN A 268 -16.40 6.22 -9.50
CA ASN A 268 -15.82 5.45 -10.60
C ASN A 268 -16.09 3.96 -10.41
N LEU A 269 -16.54 3.30 -11.47
CA LEU A 269 -16.86 1.88 -11.51
C LEU A 269 -15.94 1.09 -12.46
N LEU A 270 -14.90 1.75 -12.99
CA LEU A 270 -13.91 1.10 -13.83
C LEU A 270 -12.66 0.75 -13.01
N ILE A 271 -12.18 -0.46 -13.18
CA ILE A 271 -10.88 -0.87 -12.65
C ILE A 271 -9.78 -0.03 -13.29
N SER A 272 -8.89 0.50 -12.47
CA SER A 272 -7.77 1.34 -12.90
C SER A 272 -6.68 1.38 -11.83
N SER A 273 -5.42 1.53 -12.24
CA SER A 273 -4.32 1.84 -11.31
C SER A 273 -4.29 3.31 -10.89
N ASP A 274 -5.29 4.14 -11.25
CA ASP A 274 -5.36 5.58 -10.96
C ASP A 274 -4.10 6.34 -11.42
N PHE A 275 -3.68 7.42 -10.74
CA PHE A 275 -2.49 8.19 -11.15
C PHE A 275 -1.17 7.36 -11.21
N PRO A 276 -0.95 6.30 -10.43
CA PRO A 276 0.22 5.44 -10.60
C PRO A 276 0.37 4.84 -11.99
N HIS A 277 -0.73 4.54 -12.71
CA HIS A 277 -0.67 4.13 -14.11
C HIS A 277 0.05 5.18 -14.97
N PHE A 278 -0.41 6.41 -14.91
CA PHE A 278 0.12 7.51 -15.71
C PHE A 278 1.50 7.96 -15.25
N PHE A 279 1.79 7.89 -13.94
CA PHE A 279 3.09 8.22 -13.38
C PHE A 279 4.18 7.25 -13.88
N ARG A 280 3.91 5.94 -13.78
CA ARG A 280 4.81 4.91 -14.31
C ARG A 280 4.99 5.02 -15.82
N SER A 281 3.90 5.21 -16.56
CA SER A 281 3.93 5.39 -18.01
C SER A 281 4.74 6.64 -18.42
N SER A 282 4.64 7.73 -17.68
CA SER A 282 5.41 8.94 -17.92
C SER A 282 6.91 8.72 -17.72
N ILE A 283 7.30 7.92 -16.74
CA ILE A 283 8.72 7.57 -16.53
C ILE A 283 9.20 6.62 -17.63
N GLU A 284 8.42 5.58 -17.97
CA GLU A 284 8.77 4.57 -18.97
C GLU A 284 8.83 5.16 -20.38
N ASN A 285 7.78 5.89 -20.78
CA ASN A 285 7.55 6.29 -22.17
C ASN A 285 7.78 7.80 -22.42
N GLY A 286 7.77 8.62 -21.38
CA GLY A 286 7.84 10.07 -21.48
C GLY A 286 6.49 10.76 -21.31
N VAL A 287 6.54 12.10 -21.38
CA VAL A 287 5.36 12.98 -21.33
C VAL A 287 5.25 13.71 -22.65
N PHE A 288 4.29 13.32 -23.47
CA PHE A 288 4.05 13.84 -24.80
C PHE A 288 2.56 13.85 -25.16
N ASN A 289 2.20 14.69 -26.12
CA ASN A 289 0.93 14.66 -26.83
C ASN A 289 1.21 14.64 -28.35
N GLU A 290 0.18 14.83 -29.18
CA GLU A 290 0.32 14.78 -30.65
C GLU A 290 1.34 15.77 -31.19
N ASP A 291 1.48 16.95 -30.55
CA ASP A 291 2.26 18.08 -31.08
C ASP A 291 3.58 18.32 -30.32
N THR A 292 3.69 17.85 -29.05
CA THR A 292 4.76 18.29 -28.15
C THR A 292 5.24 17.14 -27.24
N THR A 293 6.57 17.00 -27.16
CA THR A 293 7.23 16.17 -26.14
C THR A 293 7.81 17.08 -25.05
N LEU A 294 7.27 16.99 -23.84
CA LEU A 294 7.77 17.74 -22.67
C LEU A 294 8.98 17.06 -22.03
N ALA A 295 8.99 15.72 -22.04
CA ALA A 295 10.12 14.94 -21.58
C ALA A 295 10.12 13.55 -22.22
N GLU A 296 11.26 13.11 -22.72
CA GLU A 296 11.48 11.72 -23.12
C GLU A 296 11.45 10.80 -21.90
N GLY A 297 10.91 9.59 -22.06
CA GLY A 297 10.99 8.54 -21.04
C GLY A 297 12.40 7.99 -20.90
N ILE A 298 12.58 7.16 -19.90
CA ILE A 298 13.86 6.47 -19.66
C ILE A 298 13.82 5.00 -20.08
N GLY A 299 12.65 4.48 -20.47
CA GLY A 299 12.46 3.05 -20.79
C GLY A 299 12.40 2.15 -19.56
N GLY A 300 12.44 0.85 -19.80
CA GLY A 300 12.42 -0.18 -18.76
C GLY A 300 11.07 -0.33 -18.08
N ILE A 301 11.07 -0.92 -16.88
CA ILE A 301 9.88 -1.15 -16.05
C ILE A 301 9.94 -0.24 -14.83
N SER A 302 8.93 0.62 -14.62
CA SER A 302 8.86 1.49 -13.44
C SER A 302 8.01 0.83 -12.35
N VAL A 303 8.57 0.72 -11.13
CA VAL A 303 7.91 0.22 -9.92
C VAL A 303 7.56 1.43 -9.05
N PHE A 304 6.27 1.66 -8.79
CA PHE A 304 5.80 2.72 -7.90
C PHE A 304 5.54 2.15 -6.51
N ILE A 305 6.07 2.79 -5.47
CA ILE A 305 5.83 2.46 -4.06
C ILE A 305 5.24 3.69 -3.38
N ASN A 306 4.13 3.51 -2.68
CA ASN A 306 3.54 4.54 -1.85
C ASN A 306 4.37 4.75 -0.58
N GLY A 307 4.34 5.97 -0.02
CA GLY A 307 5.13 6.35 1.14
C GLY A 307 4.31 6.52 2.42
N ALA A 308 4.60 7.59 3.18
CA ALA A 308 3.84 7.97 4.37
C ALA A 308 2.52 8.61 3.93
N VAL A 309 1.49 7.80 3.75
CA VAL A 309 0.23 8.19 3.13
C VAL A 309 -0.88 8.48 4.15
N GLY A 310 -0.65 8.18 5.43
CA GLY A 310 -1.55 8.55 6.52
C GLY A 310 -1.80 10.06 6.59
N GLY A 311 -2.63 10.54 7.53
CA GLY A 311 -3.04 11.94 7.59
C GLY A 311 -4.07 12.32 6.51
N LEU A 312 -4.61 11.37 5.74
CA LEU A 312 -5.53 11.58 4.63
C LEU A 312 -4.96 12.43 3.49
N MET A 313 -3.69 12.20 3.14
CA MET A 313 -3.06 12.82 1.98
C MET A 313 -3.72 12.36 0.69
N THR A 314 -4.34 13.30 -0.03
CA THR A 314 -5.18 12.98 -1.19
C THR A 314 -5.09 14.03 -2.29
N THR A 315 -5.59 13.68 -3.47
CA THR A 315 -5.92 14.61 -4.54
C THR A 315 -7.43 14.56 -4.77
N ASN A 316 -8.17 15.03 -3.78
CA ASN A 316 -9.64 14.99 -3.75
C ASN A 316 -10.27 15.76 -4.95
N PRO A 317 -11.57 15.57 -5.26
CA PRO A 317 -12.20 16.18 -6.43
C PRO A 317 -12.08 17.71 -6.51
N SER A 318 -12.02 18.40 -5.37
CA SER A 318 -11.92 19.87 -5.33
C SER A 318 -10.49 20.41 -5.47
N HIS A 319 -9.47 19.54 -5.41
CA HIS A 319 -8.08 19.96 -5.61
C HIS A 319 -7.72 19.89 -7.10
N PRO A 320 -7.55 21.04 -7.79
CA PRO A 320 -7.30 21.05 -9.23
C PRO A 320 -5.86 20.65 -9.57
N ILE A 321 -5.69 19.95 -10.70
CA ILE A 321 -4.38 19.60 -11.24
C ILE A 321 -4.20 20.28 -12.60
N PRO A 322 -3.12 21.06 -12.79
CA PRO A 322 -2.85 21.70 -14.08
C PRO A 322 -2.41 20.67 -15.12
N ASP A 323 -2.99 20.76 -16.32
CA ASP A 323 -2.53 20.05 -17.50
C ASP A 323 -1.08 20.46 -17.82
N PRO A 324 -0.14 19.52 -18.02
CA PRO A 324 1.26 19.86 -18.23
C PRO A 324 1.55 20.60 -19.54
N PHE A 325 0.66 20.51 -20.53
CA PHE A 325 0.87 21.10 -21.88
C PHE A 325 0.30 22.51 -22.02
N ASN A 326 -0.81 22.80 -21.37
CA ASN A 326 -1.54 24.06 -21.57
C ASN A 326 -1.99 24.76 -20.28
N SER A 327 -1.63 24.19 -19.13
CA SER A 327 -1.98 24.71 -17.79
C SER A 327 -3.48 24.81 -17.50
N THR A 328 -4.34 24.17 -18.29
CA THR A 328 -5.77 24.04 -17.97
C THR A 328 -5.91 23.29 -16.65
N LEU A 329 -6.70 23.81 -15.73
CA LEU A 329 -6.96 23.16 -14.45
C LEU A 329 -8.03 22.08 -14.61
N HIS A 330 -7.68 20.85 -14.29
CA HIS A 330 -8.60 19.72 -14.24
C HIS A 330 -9.12 19.53 -12.83
N GLU A 331 -10.43 19.66 -12.65
CA GLU A 331 -11.16 19.46 -11.41
C GLU A 331 -12.04 18.21 -11.48
N GLY A 332 -12.63 17.83 -10.35
CA GLY A 332 -13.51 16.68 -10.25
C GLY A 332 -12.78 15.34 -10.30
N ALA A 333 -13.55 14.27 -10.31
CA ALA A 333 -13.06 12.88 -10.34
C ALA A 333 -13.05 12.41 -11.81
N THR A 334 -11.97 12.68 -12.54
CA THR A 334 -11.89 12.41 -13.98
C THR A 334 -10.56 11.78 -14.38
N PHE A 335 -10.56 10.95 -15.42
CA PHE A 335 -9.34 10.38 -15.99
C PHE A 335 -8.38 11.45 -16.54
N LYS A 336 -8.88 12.58 -17.02
CA LYS A 336 -8.03 13.71 -17.45
C LYS A 336 -7.22 14.28 -16.29
N LYS A 337 -7.84 14.47 -15.13
CA LYS A 337 -7.16 14.91 -13.91
C LYS A 337 -6.13 13.88 -13.44
N THR A 338 -6.53 12.62 -13.42
CA THR A 338 -5.66 11.48 -13.05
C THR A 338 -4.43 11.40 -13.96
N GLN A 339 -4.62 11.55 -15.27
CA GLN A 339 -3.54 11.60 -16.26
C GLN A 339 -2.63 12.82 -16.05
N ALA A 340 -3.20 14.00 -15.89
CA ALA A 340 -2.43 15.23 -15.63
C ALA A 340 -1.57 15.09 -14.39
N GLN A 341 -2.11 14.53 -13.29
CA GLN A 341 -1.36 14.29 -12.06
C GLN A 341 -0.18 13.35 -12.30
N GLY A 342 -0.41 12.18 -12.90
CA GLY A 342 0.67 11.23 -13.18
C GLY A 342 1.74 11.81 -14.12
N GLN A 343 1.36 12.62 -15.10
CA GLN A 343 2.28 13.30 -16.00
C GLN A 343 3.11 14.38 -15.29
N GLN A 344 2.51 15.21 -14.43
CA GLN A 344 3.23 16.21 -13.64
C GLN A 344 4.27 15.53 -12.71
N LEU A 345 3.89 14.46 -12.03
CA LEU A 345 4.81 13.68 -11.20
C LEU A 345 5.94 13.05 -12.03
N GLY A 346 5.61 12.53 -13.22
CA GLY A 346 6.59 12.00 -14.17
C GLY A 346 7.62 13.03 -14.62
N LEU A 347 7.18 14.25 -14.93
CA LEU A 347 8.07 15.36 -15.28
C LEU A 347 9.04 15.70 -14.14
N LEU A 348 8.55 15.72 -12.87
CA LEU A 348 9.40 15.98 -11.70
C LEU A 348 10.44 14.87 -11.52
N ALA A 349 10.04 13.60 -11.59
CA ALA A 349 10.93 12.44 -11.45
C ALA A 349 12.00 12.43 -12.56
N LEU A 350 11.61 12.63 -13.82
CA LEU A 350 12.53 12.68 -14.97
C LEU A 350 13.49 13.88 -14.88
N ARG A 351 13.00 15.03 -14.42
CA ARG A 351 13.84 16.21 -14.17
C ARG A 351 14.86 15.96 -13.06
N ALA A 352 14.44 15.32 -11.96
CA ALA A 352 15.35 14.96 -10.87
C ALA A 352 16.47 14.03 -11.36
N LEU A 353 16.16 12.99 -12.15
CA LEU A 353 17.15 12.08 -12.73
C LEU A 353 18.13 12.78 -13.69
N ARG A 354 17.70 13.85 -14.38
CA ARG A 354 18.54 14.62 -15.31
C ARG A 354 19.32 15.74 -14.62
N SER A 355 19.07 15.96 -13.35
CA SER A 355 19.82 16.93 -12.57
C SER A 355 21.27 16.48 -12.36
N LYS A 356 22.17 17.46 -12.26
CA LYS A 356 23.56 17.23 -11.85
C LYS A 356 23.72 16.70 -10.41
N ASP A 357 22.65 16.81 -9.62
CA ASP A 357 22.61 16.33 -8.22
C ASP A 357 22.27 14.83 -8.14
N ALA A 358 21.88 14.20 -9.26
CA ALA A 358 21.67 12.76 -9.32
C ALA A 358 22.99 12.01 -9.09
N LYS A 359 22.97 11.01 -8.21
CA LYS A 359 24.18 10.21 -7.87
C LYS A 359 24.14 8.85 -8.53
N GLU A 360 25.30 8.37 -8.93
CA GLU A 360 25.46 7.04 -9.51
C GLU A 360 26.33 6.15 -8.64
N ILE A 361 25.88 4.90 -8.46
CA ILE A 361 26.64 3.83 -7.81
C ILE A 361 26.52 2.54 -8.62
N SER A 362 27.61 1.79 -8.75
CA SER A 362 27.61 0.46 -9.38
C SER A 362 28.07 -0.65 -8.43
N LYS A 363 28.56 -0.26 -7.28
CA LYS A 363 29.05 -1.18 -6.24
C LYS A 363 28.49 -0.76 -4.89
N SER A 364 28.01 -1.71 -4.14
CA SER A 364 27.50 -1.49 -2.79
C SER A 364 27.42 -2.80 -2.02
N ILE A 365 26.92 -2.69 -0.82
CA ILE A 365 26.53 -3.78 0.06
C ILE A 365 25.06 -3.60 0.33
N ILE A 366 24.28 -4.68 0.32
CA ILE A 366 22.92 -4.72 0.82
C ILE A 366 22.97 -5.15 2.28
N SER A 367 22.58 -4.26 3.19
CA SER A 367 22.37 -4.59 4.59
C SER A 367 20.87 -4.58 4.88
N LEU A 368 20.40 -5.57 5.61
CA LEU A 368 18.97 -5.76 5.92
C LEU A 368 18.80 -6.09 7.40
N ARG A 369 17.89 -5.41 8.04
CA ARG A 369 17.33 -5.76 9.34
C ARG A 369 15.81 -5.84 9.19
N ALA A 370 15.21 -6.98 9.55
CA ALA A 370 13.77 -7.16 9.51
C ALA A 370 13.31 -7.88 10.78
N LYS A 371 12.14 -7.48 11.32
CA LYS A 371 11.62 -8.00 12.58
C LYS A 371 10.10 -8.11 12.51
N THR A 372 9.59 -9.27 12.92
CA THR A 372 8.17 -9.44 13.23
C THR A 372 7.87 -8.70 14.53
N ILE A 373 6.80 -7.93 14.54
CA ILE A 373 6.29 -7.20 15.71
C ILE A 373 4.83 -7.59 15.97
N THR A 374 4.37 -7.26 17.17
CA THR A 374 2.98 -7.52 17.60
C THR A 374 2.36 -6.21 18.07
N ILE A 375 1.16 -5.91 17.58
CA ILE A 375 0.42 -4.68 17.88
C ILE A 375 -0.92 -5.08 18.51
N PRO A 376 -1.37 -4.45 19.62
CA PRO A 376 -2.70 -4.65 20.17
C PRO A 376 -3.81 -4.32 19.16
N LEU A 377 -4.87 -5.12 19.17
CA LEU A 377 -6.09 -4.92 18.39
C LEU A 377 -7.17 -4.33 19.31
N ASP A 378 -7.15 -3.02 19.48
CA ASP A 378 -8.10 -2.30 20.35
C ASP A 378 -9.37 -1.88 19.60
N ASN A 379 -9.32 -1.81 18.27
CA ASN A 379 -10.46 -1.46 17.42
C ASN A 379 -11.51 -2.58 17.40
N THR A 380 -12.65 -2.33 18.02
CA THR A 380 -13.75 -3.30 18.10
C THR A 380 -14.39 -3.63 16.74
N ASN A 381 -14.38 -2.71 15.79
CA ASN A 381 -14.90 -2.94 14.43
C ASN A 381 -13.99 -3.92 13.68
N PHE A 382 -12.67 -3.74 13.80
CA PHE A 382 -11.70 -4.67 13.20
C PHE A 382 -11.78 -6.04 13.85
N LEU A 383 -11.85 -6.09 15.18
CA LEU A 383 -12.04 -7.35 15.91
C LEU A 383 -13.32 -8.09 15.45
N LEU A 384 -14.42 -7.37 15.30
CA LEU A 384 -15.67 -7.95 14.78
C LEU A 384 -15.51 -8.43 13.33
N GLY A 385 -14.84 -7.65 12.48
CA GLY A 385 -14.51 -8.03 11.10
C GLY A 385 -13.68 -9.31 11.03
N PHE A 386 -12.70 -9.47 11.92
CA PHE A 386 -11.88 -10.70 12.04
C PHE A 386 -12.71 -11.88 12.55
N ILE A 387 -13.52 -11.70 13.60
CA ILE A 387 -14.41 -12.74 14.15
C ILE A 387 -15.39 -13.26 13.10
N LEU A 388 -15.93 -12.37 12.28
CA LEU A 388 -16.88 -12.73 11.23
C LEU A 388 -16.20 -13.26 9.95
N GLY A 389 -14.86 -13.19 9.86
CA GLY A 389 -14.11 -13.58 8.67
C GLY A 389 -14.35 -12.64 7.47
N VAL A 390 -14.72 -11.39 7.74
CA VAL A 390 -14.80 -10.33 6.73
C VAL A 390 -13.39 -9.91 6.34
N ILE A 391 -12.54 -9.67 7.34
CA ILE A 391 -11.10 -9.46 7.18
C ILE A 391 -10.40 -10.78 7.52
N ASP A 392 -9.66 -11.34 6.59
CA ASP A 392 -9.01 -12.64 6.76
C ASP A 392 -7.58 -12.51 7.31
N HIS A 393 -7.44 -11.82 8.44
CA HIS A 393 -6.18 -11.61 9.15
C HIS A 393 -6.13 -12.47 10.44
N GLY A 394 -5.02 -13.18 10.65
CA GLY A 394 -4.78 -13.94 11.87
C GLY A 394 -4.44 -13.05 13.06
N THR A 395 -4.71 -13.56 14.29
CA THR A 395 -4.35 -12.87 15.53
C THR A 395 -3.52 -13.76 16.45
N ILE A 396 -2.81 -13.14 17.39
CA ILE A 396 -2.14 -13.80 18.49
C ILE A 396 -2.96 -13.55 19.76
N GLY A 397 -3.47 -14.62 20.39
CA GLY A 397 -4.23 -14.51 21.64
C GLY A 397 -5.51 -13.67 21.52
N TRP A 398 -6.11 -13.59 20.33
CA TRP A 398 -7.34 -12.87 19.94
C TRP A 398 -7.23 -11.35 19.83
N PHE A 399 -6.34 -10.71 20.60
CA PHE A 399 -6.30 -9.26 20.76
C PHE A 399 -4.99 -8.63 20.28
N ASN A 400 -4.20 -9.37 19.51
CA ASN A 400 -2.97 -8.84 18.95
C ASN A 400 -2.83 -9.25 17.49
N VAL A 401 -2.37 -8.33 16.68
CA VAL A 401 -2.02 -8.52 15.27
C VAL A 401 -0.52 -8.72 15.15
N LYS A 402 -0.11 -9.71 14.36
CA LYS A 402 1.28 -9.93 14.00
C LYS A 402 1.56 -9.26 12.67
N THR A 403 2.58 -8.42 12.63
CA THR A 403 3.02 -7.73 11.42
C THR A 403 4.54 -7.59 11.38
N GLU A 404 5.09 -6.82 10.44
CA GLU A 404 6.52 -6.78 10.21
C GLU A 404 7.03 -5.40 9.79
N ILE A 405 8.24 -5.09 10.23
CA ILE A 405 9.00 -3.91 9.81
C ILE A 405 10.39 -4.31 9.32
N ALA A 406 10.97 -3.51 8.42
CA ALA A 406 12.34 -3.70 7.97
C ALA A 406 13.08 -2.38 7.75
N SER A 407 14.39 -2.46 7.81
CA SER A 407 15.33 -1.41 7.40
C SER A 407 16.36 -1.99 6.43
N ILE A 408 16.52 -1.36 5.28
CA ILE A 408 17.45 -1.76 4.24
C ILE A 408 18.39 -0.60 3.92
N GLN A 409 19.67 -0.92 3.74
CA GLN A 409 20.71 0.03 3.32
C GLN A 409 21.40 -0.47 2.07
N VAL A 410 21.49 0.38 1.03
CA VAL A 410 22.22 0.12 -0.22
C VAL A 410 23.03 1.37 -0.57
N GLY A 411 24.28 1.43 -0.12
CA GLY A 411 25.10 2.63 -0.28
C GLY A 411 24.42 3.89 0.31
N PRO A 412 24.16 4.93 -0.50
CA PRO A 412 23.50 6.15 -0.02
C PRO A 412 21.97 6.01 0.14
N ILE A 413 21.39 4.87 -0.24
CA ILE A 413 19.95 4.61 -0.17
C ILE A 413 19.63 3.95 1.18
N SER A 414 18.66 4.49 1.89
CA SER A 414 18.06 3.89 3.08
C SER A 414 16.56 3.71 2.86
N ILE A 415 16.04 2.55 3.21
CA ILE A 415 14.60 2.21 3.07
C ILE A 415 14.13 1.71 4.43
N ILE A 416 12.96 2.17 4.87
CA ILE A 416 12.19 1.54 5.95
C ILE A 416 10.84 1.07 5.39
N THR A 417 10.34 -0.06 5.91
CA THR A 417 9.01 -0.58 5.56
C THR A 417 8.04 -0.38 6.71
N ILE A 418 6.83 0.04 6.37
CA ILE A 418 5.74 0.34 7.30
C ILE A 418 4.53 -0.49 6.90
N PRO A 419 3.90 -1.24 7.83
CA PRO A 419 2.82 -2.18 7.50
C PRO A 419 1.42 -1.53 7.41
N GLY A 420 1.32 -0.27 7.04
CA GLY A 420 0.05 0.45 6.95
C GLY A 420 0.24 1.91 6.57
N GLU A 421 -0.75 2.73 6.87
CA GLU A 421 -0.86 4.14 6.51
C GLU A 421 -0.28 5.04 7.61
N ILE A 422 1.06 5.19 7.63
CA ILE A 422 1.73 6.01 8.65
C ILE A 422 1.51 7.50 8.41
N TYR A 423 1.26 8.24 9.46
CA TYR A 423 1.12 9.69 9.44
C TYR A 423 2.47 10.37 9.15
N PRO A 424 2.48 11.39 8.25
CA PRO A 424 3.71 12.07 7.82
C PRO A 424 4.53 12.66 8.95
N GLU A 425 3.90 13.15 10.00
CA GLU A 425 4.56 13.76 11.16
C GLU A 425 5.41 12.76 11.96
N ILE A 426 5.04 11.48 12.03
CA ILE A 426 5.90 10.43 12.61
C ILE A 426 7.17 10.27 11.79
N VAL A 427 7.07 10.45 10.47
CA VAL A 427 8.17 10.26 9.53
C VAL A 427 9.03 11.49 9.40
N ASN A 428 8.44 12.67 9.22
CA ASN A 428 9.12 13.93 8.89
C ASN A 428 9.32 14.85 10.09
N GLY A 429 8.55 14.65 11.15
CA GLY A 429 8.41 15.55 12.31
C GLY A 429 7.14 16.37 12.20
N GLY A 430 6.79 17.02 13.29
CA GLY A 430 5.54 17.78 13.35
C GLY A 430 4.53 17.18 14.32
N VAL A 431 4.83 16.02 14.95
CA VAL A 431 3.96 15.44 15.98
C VAL A 431 3.67 16.47 17.06
N VAL A 432 2.40 16.70 17.34
CA VAL A 432 1.92 17.68 18.32
C VAL A 432 1.23 17.03 19.52
N SER A 433 0.89 17.84 20.52
CA SER A 433 0.12 17.45 21.69
C SER A 433 -1.04 18.43 21.87
N PRO A 434 -2.14 18.26 21.10
CA PRO A 434 -3.29 19.16 21.17
C PRO A 434 -3.94 19.14 22.56
N ILE A 435 -4.37 20.28 23.04
CA ILE A 435 -5.12 20.36 24.30
C ILE A 435 -6.47 19.68 24.11
N GLY A 436 -6.76 18.69 24.94
CA GLY A 436 -8.00 17.89 24.87
C GLY A 436 -7.84 16.53 24.20
N GLN A 437 -6.63 16.17 23.75
CA GLN A 437 -6.34 14.82 23.27
C GLN A 437 -6.66 13.74 24.33
N ASP A 438 -6.99 12.55 23.89
CA ASP A 438 -7.53 11.48 24.76
C ASP A 438 -6.59 11.02 25.88
N TYR A 439 -5.27 11.05 25.64
CA TYR A 439 -4.27 10.51 26.58
C TYR A 439 -3.57 11.56 27.45
N ASN A 440 -3.69 12.82 27.12
CA ASN A 440 -3.01 13.94 27.80
C ASN A 440 -1.50 13.70 28.00
N ILE A 441 -0.81 13.35 26.91
CA ILE A 441 0.63 13.04 26.88
C ILE A 441 1.38 13.97 25.93
N ASP A 442 2.68 14.14 26.16
CA ASP A 442 3.59 14.75 25.20
C ASP A 442 3.89 13.79 24.03
N PRO A 443 4.36 14.30 22.87
CA PRO A 443 4.77 13.46 21.75
C PRO A 443 5.80 12.42 22.14
N ILE A 444 5.56 11.17 21.78
CA ILE A 444 6.46 10.04 22.08
C ILE A 444 7.08 9.43 20.82
N GLU A 445 6.52 9.66 19.64
CA GLU A 445 7.04 9.23 18.35
C GLU A 445 8.14 10.19 17.84
N ILE A 446 9.14 10.43 18.71
CA ILE A 446 10.29 11.31 18.48
C ILE A 446 11.61 10.57 18.75
N PRO A 447 12.71 10.91 18.03
CA PRO A 447 12.78 11.84 16.88
C PRO A 447 12.09 11.27 15.62
N PRO A 448 11.81 12.09 14.59
CA PRO A 448 11.15 11.62 13.36
C PRO A 448 11.94 10.48 12.70
N LEU A 449 11.24 9.47 12.17
CA LEU A 449 11.87 8.27 11.60
C LEU A 449 12.91 8.61 10.52
N ARG A 450 12.60 9.53 9.61
CA ARG A 450 13.49 9.91 8.52
C ARG A 450 14.78 10.59 9.01
N SER A 451 14.76 11.24 10.17
CA SER A 451 15.96 11.83 10.76
C SER A 451 16.94 10.78 11.29
N MET A 452 16.44 9.62 11.72
CA MET A 452 17.25 8.50 12.23
C MET A 452 17.82 7.62 11.12
N MET A 453 17.24 7.65 9.91
CA MET A 453 17.73 6.89 8.76
C MET A 453 19.10 7.38 8.32
N LYS A 454 19.98 6.44 7.96
CA LYS A 454 21.30 6.70 7.41
C LYS A 454 21.22 6.93 5.89
N GLY A 455 22.24 7.58 5.33
CA GLY A 455 22.29 7.85 3.89
C GLY A 455 21.52 9.11 3.48
N GLU A 456 21.63 9.43 2.21
CA GLU A 456 21.11 10.67 1.63
C GLU A 456 19.69 10.51 1.07
N TYR A 457 19.42 9.34 0.47
CA TYR A 457 18.14 9.03 -0.17
C TYR A 457 17.34 8.12 0.75
N LYS A 458 16.35 8.70 1.44
CA LYS A 458 15.61 8.06 2.52
C LYS A 458 14.20 7.73 2.07
N PHE A 459 13.98 6.48 1.66
CA PHE A 459 12.70 5.96 1.23
C PHE A 459 11.89 5.43 2.41
N VAL A 460 10.61 5.72 2.42
CA VAL A 460 9.62 5.09 3.29
C VAL A 460 8.67 4.31 2.40
N PHE A 461 8.55 3.02 2.61
CA PHE A 461 7.61 2.15 1.91
C PHE A 461 6.43 1.89 2.84
N GLY A 462 5.33 2.58 2.58
CA GLY A 462 4.06 2.35 3.26
C GLY A 462 3.36 1.10 2.72
N LEU A 463 2.34 0.63 3.44
CA LEU A 463 1.54 -0.55 3.08
C LEU A 463 2.41 -1.75 2.67
N ALA A 464 3.49 -1.93 3.40
CA ALA A 464 4.54 -2.90 3.05
C ALA A 464 4.47 -4.13 3.96
N ASN A 465 4.26 -5.29 3.37
CA ASN A 465 4.08 -6.60 3.99
C ASN A 465 2.80 -6.77 4.81
N ASP A 466 1.98 -5.72 4.94
CA ASP A 466 0.68 -5.71 5.60
C ASP A 466 -0.10 -4.42 5.31
N GLU A 467 -1.37 -4.41 5.70
CA GLU A 467 -2.24 -3.24 5.76
C GLU A 467 -3.05 -3.26 7.07
N ILE A 468 -2.50 -2.62 8.10
CA ILE A 468 -3.10 -2.54 9.44
C ILE A 468 -3.97 -1.29 9.66
N GLY A 469 -4.18 -0.49 8.62
CA GLY A 469 -4.85 0.80 8.68
C GLY A 469 -3.92 1.93 9.11
N TYR A 470 -4.53 2.99 9.67
CA TYR A 470 -3.82 4.22 10.03
C TYR A 470 -2.91 4.04 11.24
N ILE A 471 -1.71 4.62 11.14
CA ILE A 471 -0.68 4.64 12.19
C ILE A 471 -0.52 6.07 12.65
N ILE A 472 -1.19 6.40 13.75
CA ILE A 472 -1.43 7.74 14.27
C ILE A 472 -0.50 8.01 15.46
N PRO A 473 0.07 9.24 15.63
CA PRO A 473 0.75 9.62 16.86
C PRO A 473 -0.17 9.50 18.07
N LYS A 474 0.26 8.84 19.13
CA LYS A 474 -0.60 8.64 20.31
C LYS A 474 -1.01 9.95 20.99
N SER A 475 -0.14 10.98 20.94
CA SER A 475 -0.45 12.32 21.46
C SER A 475 -1.46 13.10 20.62
N GLU A 476 -1.85 12.61 19.45
CA GLU A 476 -2.87 13.20 18.57
C GLU A 476 -4.15 12.37 18.49
N TRP A 477 -4.24 11.27 19.26
CA TRP A 477 -5.39 10.36 19.25
C TRP A 477 -6.65 11.07 19.79
N ASP A 478 -7.78 10.91 19.07
CA ASP A 478 -9.01 11.68 19.28
C ASP A 478 -10.27 10.82 19.02
N GLU A 479 -10.51 9.83 19.86
CA GLU A 479 -11.65 8.91 19.74
C GLU A 479 -12.82 9.29 20.66
N VAL A 480 -12.54 10.01 21.78
CA VAL A 480 -13.49 10.32 22.85
C VAL A 480 -13.94 11.78 22.78
N PRO A 481 -15.27 12.07 22.71
CA PRO A 481 -15.74 13.46 22.69
C PRO A 481 -15.48 14.18 24.03
N PRO A 482 -15.22 15.52 24.03
CA PRO A 482 -15.30 16.43 22.88
C PRO A 482 -14.10 16.28 21.94
N TYR A 483 -14.35 16.11 20.64
CA TYR A 483 -13.30 15.93 19.66
C TYR A 483 -12.48 17.18 19.41
N LEU A 484 -11.20 16.99 19.05
CA LEU A 484 -10.28 18.06 18.68
C LEU A 484 -10.77 18.83 17.46
N TYR A 485 -10.24 20.02 17.26
CA TYR A 485 -10.52 20.89 16.10
C TYR A 485 -12.00 21.13 15.82
N ASN A 486 -12.88 21.01 16.85
CA ASN A 486 -14.34 21.13 16.77
C ASN A 486 -15.00 20.11 15.82
N HIS A 487 -14.40 18.94 15.65
CA HIS A 487 -15.04 17.85 14.93
C HIS A 487 -16.34 17.40 15.64
N HIS A 488 -17.33 16.98 14.85
CA HIS A 488 -18.64 16.52 15.36
C HIS A 488 -18.73 15.00 15.52
N LYS A 489 -17.69 14.28 15.11
CA LYS A 489 -17.59 12.81 15.16
C LYS A 489 -16.13 12.41 15.28
N SER A 490 -15.88 11.19 15.74
CA SER A 490 -14.53 10.61 15.76
C SER A 490 -13.87 10.72 14.38
N PRO A 491 -12.60 11.14 14.31
CA PRO A 491 -11.86 11.27 13.06
C PRO A 491 -11.77 9.93 12.30
N TYR A 492 -11.58 10.05 11.00
CA TYR A 492 -11.56 8.88 10.10
C TYR A 492 -10.38 7.94 10.37
N GLY A 493 -9.24 8.47 10.75
CA GLY A 493 -8.04 7.70 11.02
C GLY A 493 -8.24 6.72 12.18
N GLU A 494 -8.76 7.20 13.31
CA GLU A 494 -8.94 6.43 14.54
C GLU A 494 -9.87 5.23 14.32
N ILE A 495 -10.99 5.41 13.61
CA ILE A 495 -11.94 4.32 13.34
C ILE A 495 -11.42 3.29 12.32
N ASN A 496 -10.32 3.59 11.62
CA ASN A 496 -9.67 2.73 10.64
C ASN A 496 -8.21 2.41 11.04
N SER A 497 -7.89 2.40 12.31
CA SER A 497 -6.61 2.01 12.91
C SER A 497 -6.78 0.76 13.78
N LEU A 498 -5.71 0.02 14.06
CA LEU A 498 -5.73 -1.05 15.08
C LEU A 498 -5.94 -0.49 16.49
N GLY A 499 -5.48 0.73 16.75
CA GLY A 499 -5.57 1.40 18.04
C GLY A 499 -4.38 2.33 18.33
N PRO A 500 -4.43 3.04 19.47
CA PRO A 500 -3.48 4.11 19.82
C PRO A 500 -2.04 3.64 20.04
N GLU A 501 -1.83 2.33 20.25
CA GLU A 501 -0.49 1.77 20.46
C GLU A 501 0.24 1.47 19.14
N ALA A 502 -0.42 1.55 17.98
CA ALA A 502 0.20 1.27 16.68
C ALA A 502 1.37 2.22 16.37
N GLY A 503 1.17 3.53 16.53
CA GLY A 503 2.21 4.55 16.33
C GLY A 503 3.44 4.33 17.21
N PRO A 504 3.30 4.30 18.54
CA PRO A 504 4.40 4.09 19.48
C PRO A 504 5.20 2.80 19.24
N ILE A 505 4.50 1.68 19.01
CA ILE A 505 5.15 0.37 18.81
C ILE A 505 5.93 0.36 17.51
N ILE A 506 5.36 0.83 16.40
CA ILE A 506 6.05 0.89 15.11
C ILE A 506 7.24 1.83 15.17
N HIS A 507 7.05 3.05 15.72
CA HIS A 507 8.14 4.03 15.85
C HIS A 507 9.31 3.46 16.67
N SER A 508 9.04 2.92 17.87
CA SER A 508 10.09 2.37 18.75
C SER A 508 10.77 1.15 18.13
N SER A 509 10.02 0.28 17.44
CA SER A 509 10.57 -0.90 16.79
C SER A 509 11.45 -0.53 15.59
N ILE A 510 11.06 0.46 14.78
CA ILE A 510 11.90 0.97 13.69
C ILE A 510 13.16 1.63 14.23
N ARG A 511 13.06 2.44 15.30
CA ARG A 511 14.23 3.00 15.96
C ARG A 511 15.21 1.92 16.39
N GLU A 512 14.74 0.85 17.03
CA GLU A 512 15.58 -0.30 17.45
C GLU A 512 16.35 -0.90 16.27
N ILE A 513 15.70 -1.14 15.12
CA ILE A 513 16.37 -1.73 13.95
C ILE A 513 17.28 -0.76 13.18
N LEU A 514 17.09 0.56 13.34
CA LEU A 514 17.95 1.59 12.73
C LEU A 514 19.21 1.85 13.55
N GLU A 515 19.16 1.72 14.89
CA GLU A 515 20.30 1.89 15.79
C GLU A 515 21.31 0.73 15.68
N TYR A 516 20.87 -0.39 15.20
CA TYR A 516 21.67 -1.62 15.06
C TYR A 516 22.52 -1.60 13.78
#